data_b4d9efeb6c4b3b274bf26d0de937ce04
#
_entry.id   b4d9efeb6c4b3b274bf26d0de937ce04
#
_cell.length_a   1.000
_cell.length_b   1.000
_cell.length_c   1.000
_cell.angle_alpha   90.00
_cell.angle_beta   90.00
_cell.angle_gamma   90.00
#
_symmetry.space_group_name_H-M   'P 1'
#
loop_
_entity.id
_entity.type
_entity.pdbx_description
1 polymer ?
#
loop_
_entity_poly.entity_id
_entity_poly.type
_entity_poly.pdbx_seq_one_letter_code
_entity_poly.pdbx_strand_id
1 'polypeptide(L)' 'RLPLWDDYQAQLETSFADVANIGGKNAGAITAGCFLARFTEGLRWAHLDVAGSASDEGRKGGATGRPVPLLMQWLMQRVA' A
#
# COMPACT_ATOMS: atom_id res chain seq x y z
N ARG A 1 -4.89 -7.26 -7.53
CA ARG A 1 -4.12 -7.73 -6.37
C ARG A 1 -2.63 -7.68 -6.68
N LEU A 2 -1.84 -7.08 -5.77
CA LEU A 2 -0.39 -7.00 -5.92
C LEU A 2 0.28 -8.28 -5.41
N PRO A 3 1.31 -8.77 -6.10
CA PRO A 3 2.05 -9.95 -5.64
C PRO A 3 3.06 -9.54 -4.56
N LEU A 4 2.84 -9.97 -3.32
CA LEU A 4 3.75 -9.70 -2.21
C LEU A 4 4.69 -10.89 -2.02
N TRP A 5 5.49 -11.20 -3.03
CA TRP A 5 6.39 -12.35 -3.04
C TRP A 5 7.63 -12.09 -2.19
N ASP A 6 8.17 -13.14 -1.62
CA ASP A 6 9.38 -13.04 -0.78
C ASP A 6 10.57 -12.42 -1.52
N ASP A 7 10.64 -12.59 -2.83
CA ASP A 7 11.72 -12.01 -3.65
C ASP A 7 11.78 -10.49 -3.50
N TYR A 8 10.65 -9.84 -3.26
CA TYR A 8 10.62 -8.38 -3.08
C TYR A 8 11.12 -7.94 -1.72
N GLN A 9 11.20 -8.84 -0.74
CA GLN A 9 11.71 -8.51 0.58
C GLN A 9 13.19 -8.14 0.56
N ALA A 10 13.93 -8.65 -0.41
CA ALA A 10 15.35 -8.32 -0.56
C ALA A 10 15.59 -6.82 -0.75
N GLN A 11 14.62 -6.10 -1.34
CA GLN A 11 14.73 -4.66 -1.56
C GLN A 11 14.60 -3.84 -0.27
N LEU A 12 14.21 -4.49 0.83
CA LEU A 12 14.03 -3.84 2.12
C LEU A 12 15.21 -4.09 3.07
N GLU A 13 16.28 -4.69 2.58
CA GLU A 13 17.47 -4.94 3.38
C GLU A 13 18.18 -3.63 3.72
N THR A 14 18.72 -3.57 4.92
CA THR A 14 19.45 -2.40 5.40
C THR A 14 20.55 -2.86 6.34
N SER A 15 21.62 -2.04 6.45
CA SER A 15 22.77 -2.35 7.29
C SER A 15 22.65 -1.72 8.69
N PHE A 16 21.64 -0.92 8.95
CA PHE A 16 21.56 -0.16 10.22
C PHE A 16 20.19 -0.22 10.91
N ALA A 17 19.22 -0.85 10.30
CA ALA A 17 17.88 -0.99 10.87
C ALA A 17 17.40 -2.42 10.62
N ASP A 18 16.27 -2.79 11.23
CA ASP A 18 15.68 -4.12 11.05
C ASP A 18 15.16 -4.30 9.62
N VAL A 19 14.63 -3.24 9.04
CA VAL A 19 14.10 -3.24 7.68
C VAL A 19 14.12 -1.81 7.13
N ALA A 20 14.40 -1.67 5.84
CA ALA A 20 14.30 -0.37 5.19
C ALA A 20 12.82 -0.02 4.97
N ASN A 21 12.49 1.26 5.11
CA ASN A 21 11.12 1.73 4.90
C ASN A 21 10.82 2.05 3.44
N ILE A 22 11.84 2.06 2.58
CA ILE A 22 11.71 2.28 1.15
C ILE A 22 12.55 1.26 0.41
N GLY A 23 11.98 0.61 -0.58
CA GLY A 23 12.74 -0.26 -1.48
C GLY A 23 13.40 0.53 -2.59
N GLY A 24 13.86 -0.17 -3.61
CA GLY A 24 14.40 0.46 -4.81
C GLY A 24 13.29 1.11 -5.65
N LYS A 25 13.66 1.61 -6.82
CA LYS A 25 12.72 2.29 -7.70
C LYS A 25 11.72 1.34 -8.37
N ASN A 26 12.12 0.08 -8.56
CA ASN A 26 11.28 -0.88 -9.28
C ASN A 26 10.20 -1.45 -8.36
N ALA A 27 9.00 -1.61 -8.91
CA ALA A 27 7.87 -2.21 -8.19
C ALA A 27 7.59 -1.53 -6.85
N GLY A 28 7.62 -0.19 -6.80
CA GLY A 28 7.46 0.57 -5.56
C GLY A 28 6.20 0.24 -4.77
N ALA A 29 5.05 0.08 -5.44
CA ALA A 29 3.80 -0.29 -4.77
C ALA A 29 3.89 -1.67 -4.11
N ILE A 30 4.55 -2.61 -4.77
CA ILE A 30 4.72 -3.97 -4.25
C ILE A 30 5.67 -3.98 -3.06
N THR A 31 6.81 -3.28 -3.15
CA THR A 31 7.75 -3.22 -2.03
C THR A 31 7.17 -2.49 -0.83
N ALA A 32 6.35 -1.46 -1.05
CA ALA A 32 5.62 -0.79 0.03
C ALA A 32 4.67 -1.75 0.74
N GLY A 33 3.93 -2.56 -0.03
CA GLY A 33 3.07 -3.59 0.54
C GLY A 33 3.85 -4.63 1.32
N CYS A 34 5.00 -5.05 0.81
CA CYS A 34 5.88 -5.99 1.50
C CYS A 34 6.42 -5.43 2.81
N PHE A 35 6.79 -4.15 2.82
CA PHE A 35 7.21 -3.49 4.04
C PHE A 35 6.12 -3.55 5.11
N LEU A 36 4.92 -3.12 4.76
CA LEU A 36 3.80 -3.11 5.70
C LEU A 36 3.42 -4.52 6.15
N ALA A 37 3.50 -5.50 5.24
CA ALA A 37 3.16 -6.88 5.55
C ALA A 37 4.01 -7.45 6.68
N ARG A 38 5.25 -7.01 6.84
CA ARG A 38 6.12 -7.47 7.93
C ARG A 38 5.57 -7.16 9.31
N PHE A 39 4.76 -6.11 9.43
CA PHE A 39 4.23 -5.65 10.71
C PHE A 39 2.82 -6.14 10.98
N THR A 40 2.25 -6.93 10.07
CA THR A 40 0.84 -7.33 10.15
C THR A 40 0.63 -8.83 10.20
N GLU A 41 1.68 -9.61 10.48
CA GLU A 41 1.55 -11.05 10.64
C GLU A 41 0.54 -11.38 11.72
N GLY A 42 -0.35 -12.33 11.43
CA GLY A 42 -1.41 -12.71 12.36
C GLY A 42 -2.59 -11.75 12.43
N LEU A 43 -2.54 -10.65 11.70
CA LEU A 43 -3.62 -9.67 11.69
C LEU A 43 -4.47 -9.81 10.41
N ARG A 44 -5.74 -9.48 10.52
CA ARG A 44 -6.60 -9.35 9.35
C ARG A 44 -6.31 -7.98 8.75
N TRP A 45 -5.65 -7.97 7.60
CA TRP A 45 -5.05 -6.76 7.06
C TRP A 45 -5.31 -6.62 5.57
N ALA A 46 -5.42 -5.38 5.12
CA ALA A 46 -5.48 -5.06 3.70
C ALA A 46 -4.67 -3.80 3.44
N HIS A 47 -4.01 -3.75 2.32
CA HIS A 47 -3.26 -2.59 1.85
C HIS A 47 -3.86 -2.13 0.53
N LEU A 48 -4.17 -0.85 0.44
CA LEU A 48 -4.65 -0.22 -0.79
C LEU A 48 -3.65 0.84 -1.22
N ASP A 49 -2.97 0.58 -2.34
CA ASP A 49 -2.10 1.59 -2.93
C ASP A 49 -2.96 2.54 -3.75
N VAL A 50 -2.94 3.81 -3.39
CA VAL A 50 -3.83 4.80 -3.99
C VAL A 50 -3.08 5.85 -4.83
N ALA A 51 -1.80 5.66 -5.05
CA ALA A 51 -0.98 6.63 -5.76
C ALA A 51 -1.54 6.99 -7.15
N GLY A 52 -2.14 6.01 -7.83
CA GLY A 52 -2.68 6.22 -9.16
C GLY A 52 -4.11 6.76 -9.19
N SER A 53 -4.78 6.86 -8.05
CA SER A 53 -6.20 7.24 -8.01
C SER A 53 -6.53 8.35 -7.03
N ALA A 54 -5.69 8.58 -6.02
CA ALA A 54 -6.00 9.52 -4.94
C ALA A 54 -5.85 10.98 -5.35
N SER A 55 -5.04 11.27 -6.35
CA SER A 55 -4.85 12.64 -6.82
C SER A 55 -5.10 12.73 -8.32
N ASP A 56 -5.61 13.89 -8.74
CA ASP A 56 -5.79 14.22 -10.15
C ASP A 56 -4.56 15.02 -10.58
N GLU A 57 -3.63 14.37 -11.25
CA GLU A 57 -2.41 14.99 -11.75
C GLU A 57 -2.64 15.75 -13.07
N GLY A 58 -3.88 15.87 -13.50
CA GLY A 58 -4.24 16.61 -14.69
C GLY A 58 -4.15 18.12 -14.52
N ARG A 59 -4.95 18.85 -15.28
CA ARG A 59 -4.84 20.32 -15.40
C ARG A 59 -4.89 21.08 -14.09
N LYS A 60 -5.68 20.63 -13.14
CA LYS A 60 -5.91 21.36 -11.88
C LYS A 60 -5.22 20.73 -10.69
N GLY A 61 -4.79 19.49 -10.81
CA GLY A 61 -4.33 18.75 -9.65
C GLY A 61 -5.43 18.63 -8.61
N GLY A 62 -5.08 18.09 -7.46
CA GLY A 62 -5.99 17.99 -6.33
C GLY A 62 -6.38 16.57 -6.00
N ALA A 63 -7.01 16.40 -4.85
CA ALA A 63 -7.43 15.10 -4.34
C ALA A 63 -8.74 14.67 -5.00
N THR A 64 -8.83 13.36 -5.31
CA THR A 64 -10.06 12.78 -5.88
C THR A 64 -11.03 12.32 -4.81
N GLY A 65 -10.56 12.14 -3.59
CA GLY A 65 -11.33 11.53 -2.51
C GLY A 65 -11.33 10.01 -2.51
N ARG A 66 -10.73 9.38 -3.53
CA ARG A 66 -10.62 7.91 -3.57
C ARG A 66 -9.54 7.46 -2.58
N PRO A 67 -9.73 6.38 -1.86
CA PRO A 67 -10.82 5.40 -1.95
C PRO A 67 -11.91 5.57 -0.87
N VAL A 68 -12.23 6.78 -0.42
CA VAL A 68 -13.22 7.01 0.63
C VAL A 68 -14.57 6.33 0.34
N PRO A 69 -15.15 6.48 -0.88
CA PRO A 69 -16.43 5.80 -1.17
C PRO A 69 -16.34 4.28 -1.06
N LEU A 70 -15.24 3.69 -1.49
CA LEU A 70 -15.02 2.25 -1.38
C LEU A 70 -15.02 1.81 0.09
N LEU A 71 -14.30 2.53 0.92
CA LEU A 71 -14.20 2.21 2.35
C LEU A 71 -15.55 2.39 3.05
N MET A 72 -16.29 3.43 2.70
CA MET A 72 -17.62 3.66 3.26
C MET A 72 -18.57 2.53 2.86
N GLN A 73 -18.56 2.11 1.61
CA GLN A 73 -19.41 1.02 1.14
C GLN A 73 -19.07 -0.28 1.88
N TRP A 74 -17.79 -0.55 2.07
CA TRP A 74 -17.35 -1.74 2.79
C TRP A 74 -17.84 -1.72 4.24
N LEU A 75 -17.71 -0.57 4.92
CA LEU A 75 -18.17 -0.43 6.29
C LEU A 75 -19.69 -0.60 6.41
N MET A 76 -20.45 0.01 5.50
CA MET A 76 -21.91 -0.09 5.48
C MET A 76 -22.37 -1.54 5.33
N GLN A 77 -21.69 -2.29 4.50
CA GLN A 77 -22.02 -3.71 4.30
C GLN A 77 -21.76 -4.55 5.55
N ARG A 78 -20.80 -4.15 6.37
CA ARG A 78 -20.45 -4.91 7.57
C ARG A 78 -21.42 -4.69 8.73
N VAL A 79 -22.12 -3.56 8.75
CA VAL A 79 -23.06 -3.24 9.81
C VAL A 79 -24.52 -3.50 9.43
N ALA A 80 -24.75 -3.92 8.19
CA ALA A 80 -26.10 -4.22 7.69
C ALA A 80 -26.63 -5.52 8.24
#